data_fd8fd59c448d940462758d7e24a9fb58
#
_entry.id   fd8fd59c448d940462758d7e24a9fb58
#
_cell.length_a   1.000
_cell.length_b   1.000
_cell.length_c   1.000
_cell.angle_alpha   90.00
_cell.angle_beta   90.00
_cell.angle_gamma   90.00
#
_symmetry.space_group_name_H-M   'P 1'
#
loop_
_entity.id
_entity.type
_entity.pdbx_description
1 polymer ?
#
loop_
_entity_poly.entity_id
_entity_poly.type
_entity_poly.pdbx_seq_one_letter_code
_entity_poly.pdbx_strand_id
1 'polypeptide(L)'
;MELFIGGRAQGKLELVLEERKDEETRVFDRTVPEAAENGKTIIINNLHNFVRKELEENGDPEKKINGLLSGTDRCVIIGDEIGNGIVPEDRFEREYRERYGRILIWLAKRADRVVRVTCGIGRTIK
;
A
#
# COMPACT_ATOMS: atom_id res chain seq x y z
N MET A 1 5.83 4.24 -9.44
CA MET A 1 4.91 3.68 -8.44
C MET A 1 4.01 4.78 -7.91
N GLU A 2 2.74 4.45 -7.70
CA GLU A 2 1.78 5.37 -7.10
C GLU A 2 1.28 4.80 -5.77
N LEU A 3 1.02 5.68 -4.81
CA LEU A 3 0.55 5.32 -3.49
C LEU A 3 -0.82 5.94 -3.23
N PHE A 4 -1.81 5.10 -2.90
CA PHE A 4 -3.16 5.54 -2.53
C PHE A 4 -3.40 5.23 -1.05
N ILE A 5 -3.71 6.24 -0.28
CA ILE A 5 -3.95 6.13 1.15
C ILE A 5 -5.31 6.72 1.53
N GLY A 6 -5.79 6.38 2.69
CA GLY A 6 -7.06 6.90 3.21
C GLY A 6 -7.58 6.01 4.32
N GLY A 7 -8.68 6.42 4.91
CA GLY A 7 -9.33 5.64 5.95
C GLY A 7 -9.91 4.34 5.42
N ARG A 8 -10.36 3.51 6.35
CA ARG A 8 -11.01 2.24 6.02
C ARG A 8 -12.27 2.48 5.19
N ALA A 9 -12.49 1.61 4.20
CA ALA A 9 -13.71 1.60 3.37
C ALA A 9 -14.02 2.93 2.67
N GLN A 10 -13.00 3.66 2.24
CA GLN A 10 -13.17 4.93 1.53
C GLN A 10 -13.18 4.81 0.01
N GLY A 11 -13.16 3.59 -0.53
CA GLY A 11 -13.24 3.37 -1.98
C GLY A 11 -11.93 3.45 -2.71
N LYS A 12 -10.80 3.17 -2.04
CA LYS A 12 -9.48 3.28 -2.65
C LYS A 12 -9.27 2.35 -3.84
N LEU A 13 -9.60 1.08 -3.67
CA LEU A 13 -9.43 0.09 -4.75
C LEU A 13 -10.33 0.40 -5.93
N GLU A 14 -11.58 0.72 -5.68
CA GLU A 14 -12.55 1.06 -6.70
C GLU A 14 -12.10 2.26 -7.53
N LEU A 15 -11.54 3.27 -6.88
CA LEU A 15 -11.00 4.45 -7.56
C LEU A 15 -9.81 4.09 -8.46
N VAL A 16 -8.88 3.28 -7.96
CA VAL A 16 -7.71 2.85 -8.72
C VAL A 16 -8.14 2.04 -9.95
N LEU A 17 -9.07 1.11 -9.79
CA LEU A 17 -9.56 0.29 -10.89
C LEU A 17 -10.28 1.14 -11.94
N GLU A 18 -11.07 2.12 -11.54
CA GLU A 18 -11.75 3.02 -12.46
C GLU A 18 -10.77 3.89 -13.26
N GLU A 19 -9.75 4.42 -12.61
CA GLU A 19 -8.71 5.19 -13.29
C GLU A 19 -7.93 4.35 -14.31
N ARG A 20 -7.86 3.04 -14.11
CA ARG A 20 -7.05 2.12 -14.93
C ARG A 20 -7.87 1.10 -15.68
N LYS A 21 -9.13 1.41 -15.96
CA LYS A 21 -10.06 0.50 -16.62
C LYS A 21 -9.62 0.03 -18.01
N ASP A 22 -8.77 0.81 -18.69
CA ASP A 22 -8.26 0.50 -20.01
C ASP A 22 -6.88 -0.23 -19.98
N GLU A 23 -6.38 -0.52 -18.79
CA GLU A 23 -5.12 -1.22 -18.61
C GLU A 23 -5.37 -2.65 -18.15
N GLU A 24 -4.44 -3.55 -18.46
CA GLU A 24 -4.42 -4.85 -17.82
C GLU A 24 -3.87 -4.70 -16.41
N THR A 25 -4.66 -5.08 -15.41
CA THR A 25 -4.27 -4.97 -14.01
C THR A 25 -4.29 -6.33 -13.34
N ARG A 26 -3.43 -6.48 -12.33
CA ARG A 26 -3.39 -7.64 -11.48
C ARG A 26 -3.44 -7.19 -10.03
N VAL A 27 -4.49 -7.59 -9.31
CA VAL A 27 -4.67 -7.19 -7.90
C VAL A 27 -4.16 -8.29 -6.98
N PHE A 28 -3.30 -7.90 -6.06
CA PHE A 28 -2.82 -8.75 -4.97
C PHE A 28 -3.35 -8.17 -3.66
N ASP A 29 -4.20 -8.92 -2.99
CA ASP A 29 -4.80 -8.48 -1.73
C ASP A 29 -4.03 -9.05 -0.54
N ARG A 30 -3.50 -8.17 0.30
CA ARG A 30 -2.75 -8.54 1.52
C ARG A 30 -1.46 -9.32 1.27
N THR A 31 -0.96 -9.27 0.06
CA THR A 31 0.26 -9.99 -0.32
C THR A 31 1.03 -9.20 -1.35
N VAL A 32 2.32 -9.48 -1.46
CA VAL A 32 3.21 -8.84 -2.43
C VAL A 32 3.87 -9.95 -3.24
N PRO A 33 3.71 -9.96 -4.58
CA PRO A 33 4.34 -10.97 -5.41
C PRO A 33 5.86 -10.76 -5.48
N GLU A 34 6.59 -11.82 -5.78
CA GLU A 34 8.05 -11.73 -5.91
C GLU A 34 8.49 -10.93 -7.12
N ALA A 35 7.70 -10.98 -8.20
CA ALA A 35 8.01 -10.30 -9.45
C ALA A 35 6.74 -9.79 -10.13
N ALA A 36 6.92 -8.73 -10.92
CA ALA A 36 5.85 -8.19 -11.73
C ALA A 36 5.66 -9.00 -13.02
N GLU A 37 4.45 -8.96 -13.57
CA GLU A 37 4.16 -9.54 -14.88
C GLU A 37 4.33 -8.47 -15.95
N ASN A 38 4.98 -8.82 -17.06
CA ASN A 38 5.19 -7.90 -18.19
C ASN A 38 3.85 -7.43 -18.76
N GLY A 39 3.76 -6.13 -19.02
CA GLY A 39 2.59 -5.54 -19.64
C GLY A 39 1.40 -5.33 -18.71
N LYS A 40 1.52 -5.69 -17.44
CA LYS A 40 0.45 -5.53 -16.46
C LYS A 40 0.81 -4.52 -15.39
N THR A 41 -0.20 -3.78 -14.94
CA THR A 41 -0.07 -2.93 -13.76
C THR A 41 -0.38 -3.74 -12.51
N ILE A 42 0.56 -3.79 -11.60
CA ILE A 42 0.40 -4.53 -10.35
C ILE A 42 -0.25 -3.61 -9.33
N ILE A 43 -1.33 -4.08 -8.71
CA ILE A 43 -2.03 -3.34 -7.66
C ILE A 43 -1.89 -4.14 -6.36
N ILE A 44 -1.26 -3.55 -5.36
CA ILE A 44 -1.15 -4.13 -4.03
C ILE A 44 -2.22 -3.50 -3.16
N ASN A 45 -3.22 -4.29 -2.80
CA ASN A 45 -4.32 -3.82 -1.96
C ASN A 45 -4.14 -4.24 -0.51
N ASN A 46 -4.61 -3.41 0.42
CA ASN A 46 -4.52 -3.67 1.86
C ASN A 46 -3.08 -3.89 2.34
N LEU A 47 -2.20 -2.96 1.99
CA LEU A 47 -0.80 -3.00 2.40
C LEU A 47 -0.63 -3.15 3.92
N HIS A 48 -1.46 -2.48 4.70
CA HIS A 48 -1.42 -2.54 6.16
C HIS A 48 -1.58 -3.97 6.68
N ASN A 49 -2.44 -4.77 6.06
CA ASN A 49 -2.63 -6.19 6.43
C ASN A 49 -1.43 -7.04 6.03
N PHE A 50 -0.81 -6.75 4.89
CA PHE A 50 0.42 -7.41 4.48
C PHE A 50 1.54 -7.16 5.49
N VAL A 51 1.72 -5.90 5.90
CA VAL A 51 2.75 -5.54 6.87
C VAL A 51 2.52 -6.23 8.22
N ARG A 52 1.26 -6.22 8.69
CA ARG A 52 0.91 -6.91 9.94
C ARG A 52 1.30 -8.38 9.89
N LYS A 53 0.91 -9.06 8.83
CA LYS A 53 1.19 -10.49 8.67
C LYS A 53 2.69 -10.77 8.64
N GLU A 54 3.44 -9.95 7.90
CA GLU A 54 4.90 -10.10 7.83
C GLU A 54 5.54 -9.96 9.22
N LEU A 55 5.10 -8.99 10.02
CA LEU A 55 5.63 -8.80 11.37
C LEU A 55 5.24 -9.94 12.31
N GLU A 56 4.02 -10.48 12.19
CA GLU A 56 3.59 -11.66 12.96
C GLU A 56 4.46 -12.88 12.65
N GLU A 57 4.92 -13.01 11.41
CA GLU A 57 5.74 -14.13 10.94
C GLU A 57 7.25 -13.84 10.97
N ASN A 58 7.66 -12.71 11.57
CA ASN A 58 9.06 -12.26 11.62
C ASN A 58 9.68 -12.10 10.22
N GLY A 59 8.87 -11.69 9.24
CA GLY A 59 9.32 -11.43 7.89
C GLY A 59 9.89 -10.03 7.70
N ASP A 60 10.22 -9.71 6.45
CA ASP A 60 10.79 -8.42 6.09
C ASP A 60 9.92 -7.75 5.00
N PRO A 61 8.92 -6.97 5.40
CA PRO A 61 8.01 -6.36 4.44
C PRO A 61 8.71 -5.39 3.49
N GLU A 62 9.65 -4.60 3.96
CA GLU A 62 10.38 -3.65 3.12
C GLU A 62 11.18 -4.34 2.02
N LYS A 63 11.83 -5.45 2.35
CA LYS A 63 12.59 -6.22 1.38
C LYS A 63 11.70 -6.76 0.27
N LYS A 64 10.54 -7.30 0.62
CA LYS A 64 9.59 -7.83 -0.35
C LYS A 64 9.02 -6.74 -1.25
N ILE A 65 8.63 -5.62 -0.67
CA ILE A 65 8.13 -4.47 -1.43
C ILE A 65 9.22 -3.94 -2.37
N ASN A 66 10.43 -3.76 -1.87
CA ASN A 66 11.54 -3.27 -2.67
C ASN A 66 11.88 -4.23 -3.82
N GLY A 67 11.82 -5.54 -3.57
CA GLY A 67 12.02 -6.54 -4.61
C GLY A 67 11.03 -6.40 -5.76
N LEU A 68 9.75 -6.21 -5.46
CA LEU A 68 8.75 -5.96 -6.49
C LEU A 68 9.00 -4.65 -7.23
N LEU A 69 9.21 -3.56 -6.50
CA LEU A 69 9.36 -2.22 -7.09
C LEU A 69 10.62 -2.08 -7.94
N SER A 70 11.65 -2.87 -7.68
CA SER A 70 12.86 -2.87 -8.49
C SER A 70 12.64 -3.47 -9.88
N GLY A 71 11.58 -4.23 -10.07
CA GLY A 71 11.28 -4.91 -11.34
C GLY A 71 10.19 -4.24 -12.17
N THR A 72 9.55 -3.17 -11.68
CA THR A 72 8.47 -2.52 -12.43
C THR A 72 8.26 -1.07 -12.02
N ASP A 73 7.88 -0.25 -13.00
CA ASP A 73 7.39 1.12 -12.76
C ASP A 73 5.85 1.15 -12.71
N ARG A 74 5.22 0.05 -13.07
CA ARG A 74 3.75 -0.06 -13.18
C ARG A 74 3.19 -0.75 -11.95
N CYS A 75 3.26 -0.05 -10.82
CA CYS A 75 2.75 -0.55 -9.55
C CYS A 75 1.96 0.52 -8.82
N VAL A 76 0.81 0.12 -8.30
CA VAL A 76 -0.02 0.96 -7.41
C VAL A 76 -0.10 0.25 -6.07
N ILE A 77 0.19 0.97 -5.00
CA ILE A 77 0.10 0.44 -3.65
C ILE A 77 -1.02 1.16 -2.91
N ILE A 78 -1.90 0.38 -2.31
CA ILE A 78 -3.07 0.89 -1.59
C ILE A 78 -2.99 0.44 -0.13
N GLY A 79 -3.13 1.38 0.79
CA GLY A 79 -3.13 1.06 2.21
C GLY A 79 -3.99 2.01 3.02
N ASP A 80 -4.48 1.52 4.15
CA ASP A 80 -5.22 2.35 5.07
C ASP A 80 -4.28 3.25 5.86
N GLU A 81 -4.75 4.45 6.21
CA GLU A 81 -4.09 5.26 7.22
C GLU A 81 -4.45 4.69 8.58
N ILE A 82 -3.44 4.34 9.36
CA ILE A 82 -3.60 3.83 10.72
C ILE A 82 -2.75 4.67 11.67
N GLY A 83 -2.96 4.50 12.98
CA GLY A 83 -2.16 5.21 13.98
C GLY A 83 -2.73 6.55 14.41
N ASN A 84 -3.93 6.91 13.92
CA ASN A 84 -4.66 8.09 14.38
C ASN A 84 -5.52 7.70 15.58
N GLY A 85 -5.15 8.12 16.78
CA GLY A 85 -5.91 7.83 17.97
C GLY A 85 -5.06 7.41 19.15
N ILE A 86 -5.66 6.65 20.07
CA ILE A 86 -5.03 6.23 21.32
C ILE A 86 -3.82 5.31 21.03
N VAL A 87 -2.71 5.56 21.73
CA VAL A 87 -1.54 4.69 21.67
C VAL A 87 -1.91 3.32 22.26
N PRO A 88 -1.75 2.23 21.53
CA PRO A 88 -2.10 0.90 22.04
C PRO A 88 -1.21 0.49 23.20
N GLU A 89 -1.77 -0.23 24.18
CA GLU A 89 -1.00 -0.81 25.28
C GLU A 89 -0.20 -2.01 24.80
N ASP A 90 -0.72 -2.76 23.84
CA ASP A 90 -0.08 -3.93 23.28
C ASP A 90 1.20 -3.55 22.54
N ARG A 91 2.31 -4.19 22.92
CA ARG A 91 3.62 -3.92 22.33
C ARG A 91 3.67 -4.22 20.84
N PHE A 92 3.06 -5.31 20.40
CA PHE A 92 3.02 -5.66 18.98
C PHE A 92 2.27 -4.60 18.18
N GLU A 93 1.13 -4.13 18.68
CA GLU A 93 0.34 -3.10 18.00
C GLU A 93 1.12 -1.79 17.87
N ARG A 94 1.88 -1.40 18.91
CA ARG A 94 2.73 -0.21 18.83
C ARG A 94 3.82 -0.37 17.78
N GLU A 95 4.49 -1.51 17.77
CA GLU A 95 5.56 -1.80 16.80
C GLU A 95 5.01 -1.84 15.38
N TYR A 96 3.86 -2.45 15.18
CA TYR A 96 3.18 -2.50 13.89
C TYR A 96 2.84 -1.10 13.38
N ARG A 97 2.20 -0.27 14.19
CA ARG A 97 1.83 1.10 13.79
C ARG A 97 3.06 1.94 13.45
N GLU A 98 4.08 1.84 14.25
CA GLU A 98 5.32 2.57 14.00
C GLU A 98 6.00 2.10 12.71
N ARG A 99 6.13 0.80 12.54
CA ARG A 99 6.76 0.21 11.35
C ARG A 99 5.98 0.57 10.08
N TYR A 100 4.68 0.40 10.11
CA TYR A 100 3.81 0.72 8.99
C TYR A 100 3.89 2.22 8.65
N GLY A 101 3.88 3.08 9.64
CA GLY A 101 4.06 4.52 9.42
C GLY A 101 5.36 4.85 8.70
N ARG A 102 6.46 4.22 9.10
CA ARG A 102 7.76 4.41 8.43
C ARG A 102 7.74 3.88 6.99
N ILE A 103 7.07 2.76 6.76
CA ILE A 103 6.91 2.21 5.41
C ILE A 103 6.13 3.19 4.53
N LEU A 104 5.05 3.78 5.03
CA LEU A 104 4.29 4.78 4.26
C LEU A 104 5.13 6.01 3.92
N ILE A 105 5.94 6.50 4.86
CA ILE A 105 6.84 7.62 4.62
C ILE A 105 7.85 7.28 3.51
N TRP A 106 8.45 6.11 3.59
CA TRP A 106 9.39 5.62 2.59
C TRP A 106 8.74 5.51 1.21
N LEU A 107 7.56 4.90 1.15
CA LEU A 107 6.82 4.75 -0.11
C LEU A 107 6.40 6.10 -0.69
N ALA A 108 5.92 7.02 0.15
CA ALA A 108 5.52 8.35 -0.30
C ALA A 108 6.69 9.13 -0.91
N LYS A 109 7.88 9.02 -0.32
CA LYS A 109 9.08 9.65 -0.88
C LYS A 109 9.46 9.06 -2.22
N ARG A 110 9.30 7.76 -2.39
CA ARG A 110 9.64 7.04 -3.61
C ARG A 110 8.56 7.19 -4.70
N ALA A 111 7.32 7.41 -4.32
CA ALA A 111 6.20 7.43 -5.25
C ALA A 111 6.25 8.62 -6.20
N ASP A 112 5.83 8.40 -7.44
CA ASP A 112 5.65 9.46 -8.43
C ASP A 112 4.39 10.27 -8.14
N ARG A 113 3.40 9.62 -7.53
CA ARG A 113 2.12 10.23 -7.18
C ARG A 113 1.62 9.64 -5.88
N VAL A 114 1.09 10.49 -5.01
CA VAL A 114 0.43 10.08 -3.76
C VAL A 114 -0.97 10.68 -3.74
N VAL A 115 -1.97 9.84 -3.55
CA VAL A 115 -3.39 10.24 -3.54
C VAL A 115 -4.01 9.85 -2.21
N ARG A 116 -4.69 10.78 -1.58
CA ARG A 116 -5.52 10.52 -0.41
C ARG A 116 -6.96 10.39 -0.86
N VAL A 117 -7.62 9.30 -0.44
CA VAL A 117 -9.00 9.00 -0.83
C VAL A 117 -9.94 9.18 0.35
N THR A 118 -11.00 9.97 0.13
CA THR A 118 -12.05 10.20 1.11
C THR A 118 -13.39 10.10 0.39
N CYS A 119 -14.28 9.23 0.85
CA CYS A 119 -15.60 9.03 0.25
C CYS A 119 -15.54 8.79 -1.27
N GLY A 120 -14.59 7.98 -1.72
CA GLY A 120 -14.42 7.67 -3.14
C GLY A 120 -13.77 8.77 -3.97
N ILE A 121 -13.40 9.89 -3.35
CA ILE A 121 -12.81 11.04 -4.05
C ILE A 121 -11.31 11.09 -3.76
N GLY A 122 -10.50 11.07 -4.82
CA GLY A 122 -9.06 11.14 -4.71
C GLY A 122 -8.57 12.58 -4.70
N ARG A 123 -7.66 12.89 -3.78
CA ARG A 123 -6.95 14.17 -3.72
C ARG A 123 -5.46 13.90 -3.84
N THR A 124 -4.83 14.43 -4.86
CA THR A 124 -3.39 14.29 -5.06
C THR A 124 -2.67 15.17 -4.05
N ILE A 125 -1.76 14.56 -3.26
CA ILE A 125 -0.95 15.27 -2.26
C ILE A 125 0.53 15.26 -2.63
N LYS A 126 0.87 14.52 -3.64
CA LYS A 126 2.19 14.57 -4.27
C LYS A 126 2.09 14.37 -5.77
#